data_f5a4f45abb1797f312f51862aea28910
#
_entry.id   f5a4f45abb1797f312f51862aea28910
#
_cell.length_a   1.000
_cell.length_b   1.000
_cell.length_c   1.000
_cell.angle_alpha   90.00
_cell.angle_beta   90.00
_cell.angle_gamma   90.00
#
_symmetry.space_group_name_H-M   'P 1'
#
loop_
_entity.id
_entity.type
_entity.pdbx_description
1 polymer ?
#
loop_
_entity_poly.entity_id
_entity_poly.type
_entity_poly.pdbx_seq_one_letter_code
_entity_poly.pdbx_strand_id
1 'polypeptide(L)'
;EFITHYTSLNRPTPPIEVAPGKVEIFATEGGGPGEDAPVFSRVKIPEKPGHYDLFLTRHPDKEKWEGVLSFLVPGGESIFPVNHVRLVNMTGFQAASKINGVVSDADPGQTKLIPIDSDVVTIQAAYRDEDSWNMVMRTRINRDEGARITVVFYLSRNSEAPCEATVYFQPKN
;
A
#
# COMPACT_ATOMS: atom_id res chain seq x y z
N GLU A 1 -1.36 20.66 -16.62
CA GLU A 1 -0.68 21.13 -15.41
C GLU A 1 0.02 19.97 -14.75
N PHE A 2 1.29 20.12 -14.32
CA PHE A 2 2.06 19.09 -13.63
C PHE A 2 2.27 19.51 -12.18
N ILE A 3 2.09 18.55 -11.27
CA ILE A 3 2.43 18.69 -9.85
C ILE A 3 3.64 17.80 -9.60
N THR A 4 4.74 18.37 -9.14
CA THR A 4 5.98 17.64 -8.86
C THR A 4 6.09 17.33 -7.37
N HIS A 5 6.28 16.05 -7.05
CA HIS A 5 6.54 15.58 -5.69
C HIS A 5 7.79 14.73 -5.64
N TYR A 6 8.61 14.96 -4.62
CA TYR A 6 9.72 14.07 -4.30
C TYR A 6 9.22 12.95 -3.41
N THR A 7 9.50 11.73 -3.81
CA THR A 7 9.12 10.54 -3.05
C THR A 7 10.34 9.68 -2.75
N SER A 8 10.30 8.97 -1.65
CA SER A 8 11.28 7.94 -1.33
C SER A 8 10.58 6.59 -1.13
N LEU A 9 11.31 5.52 -1.41
CA LEU A 9 10.80 4.18 -1.23
C LEU A 9 10.41 3.93 0.23
N ASN A 10 9.30 3.22 0.43
CA ASN A 10 8.79 2.81 1.75
C ASN A 10 8.45 3.96 2.70
N ARG A 11 8.18 5.16 2.19
CA ARG A 11 7.70 6.29 2.98
C ARG A 11 6.48 6.93 2.33
N PRO A 12 5.47 7.32 3.11
CA PRO A 12 4.36 8.11 2.59
C PRO A 12 4.87 9.49 2.16
N THR A 13 4.32 9.99 1.06
CA THR A 13 4.51 11.37 0.64
C THR A 13 3.50 12.30 1.32
N PRO A 14 3.76 13.62 1.39
CA PRO A 14 2.73 14.57 1.75
C PRO A 14 1.49 14.44 0.85
N PRO A 15 0.29 14.77 1.36
CA PRO A 15 -0.93 14.76 0.55
C PRO A 15 -0.83 15.68 -0.65
N ILE A 16 -1.43 15.26 -1.76
CA ILE A 16 -1.51 16.00 -3.01
C ILE A 16 -2.98 16.20 -3.35
N GLU A 17 -3.38 17.42 -3.63
CA GLU A 17 -4.71 17.72 -4.14
C GLU A 17 -4.76 17.45 -5.65
N VAL A 18 -5.69 16.62 -6.07
CA VAL A 18 -5.89 16.30 -7.49
C VAL A 18 -7.38 16.32 -7.83
N ALA A 19 -7.72 16.78 -9.02
CA ALA A 19 -9.08 16.72 -9.51
C ALA A 19 -9.51 15.26 -9.81
N PRO A 20 -10.82 14.96 -9.72
CA PRO A 20 -11.34 13.69 -10.20
C PRO A 20 -11.03 13.44 -11.67
N GLY A 21 -10.84 12.17 -12.03
CA GLY A 21 -10.58 11.79 -13.40
C GLY A 21 -9.35 10.92 -13.57
N LYS A 22 -8.80 10.88 -14.78
CA LYS A 22 -7.58 10.14 -15.07
C LYS A 22 -6.35 10.98 -14.75
N VAL A 23 -5.49 10.46 -13.91
CA VAL A 23 -4.18 11.04 -13.56
C VAL A 23 -3.09 10.14 -14.12
N GLU A 24 -2.16 10.73 -14.84
CA GLU A 24 -0.95 10.06 -15.29
C GLU A 24 0.20 10.45 -14.35
N ILE A 25 0.94 9.46 -13.91
CA ILE A 25 2.10 9.63 -13.04
C ILE A 25 3.34 9.36 -13.87
N PHE A 26 4.30 10.26 -13.80
CA PHE A 26 5.60 10.14 -14.44
C PHE A 26 6.68 10.06 -13.35
N ALA A 27 7.67 9.19 -13.56
CA ALA A 27 8.87 9.17 -12.74
C ALA A 27 9.99 9.89 -13.50
N THR A 28 10.52 10.97 -12.91
CA THR A 28 11.60 11.75 -13.50
C THR A 28 12.70 11.98 -12.47
N GLU A 29 13.94 12.11 -12.92
CA GLU A 29 15.09 12.46 -12.05
C GLU A 29 15.17 13.94 -11.71
N GLY A 30 14.19 14.73 -12.13
CA GLY A 30 14.07 16.18 -11.89
C GLY A 30 13.31 16.87 -13.02
N GLY A 31 12.69 17.98 -12.71
CA GLY A 31 11.87 18.71 -13.67
C GLY A 31 10.57 17.99 -14.05
N GLY A 32 9.86 18.54 -15.05
CA GLY A 32 8.67 17.90 -15.60
C GLY A 32 9.00 16.79 -16.59
N PRO A 33 8.01 15.94 -16.96
CA PRO A 33 8.21 14.93 -17.99
C PRO A 33 8.48 15.59 -19.34
N GLY A 34 9.44 15.07 -20.09
CA GLY A 34 9.64 15.44 -21.49
C GLY A 34 8.47 14.94 -22.37
N GLU A 35 8.41 15.40 -23.62
CA GLU A 35 7.33 15.02 -24.56
C GLU A 35 7.17 13.50 -24.73
N ASP A 36 8.27 12.76 -24.68
CA ASP A 36 8.32 11.30 -24.84
C ASP A 36 8.48 10.56 -23.51
N ALA A 37 8.26 11.20 -22.34
CA ALA A 37 8.44 10.55 -21.08
C ALA A 37 7.43 9.39 -20.91
N PRO A 38 7.89 8.18 -20.58
CA PRO A 38 6.98 7.07 -20.38
C PRO A 38 6.10 7.27 -19.17
N VAL A 39 4.81 6.97 -19.32
CA VAL A 39 3.86 7.01 -18.20
C VAL A 39 4.23 5.90 -17.21
N PHE A 40 4.55 6.29 -16.00
CA PHE A 40 4.92 5.40 -14.91
C PHE A 40 3.70 4.63 -14.38
N SER A 41 2.58 5.32 -14.20
CA SER A 41 1.31 4.72 -13.80
C SER A 41 0.13 5.58 -14.25
N ARG A 42 -1.03 4.95 -14.44
CA ARG A 42 -2.31 5.62 -14.69
C ARG A 42 -3.29 5.28 -13.59
N VAL A 43 -3.84 6.31 -12.96
CA VAL A 43 -4.77 6.16 -11.84
C VAL A 43 -6.06 6.89 -12.17
N LYS A 44 -7.18 6.25 -11.88
CA LYS A 44 -8.50 6.90 -11.96
C LYS A 44 -8.88 7.40 -10.57
N ILE A 45 -8.88 8.71 -10.38
CA ILE A 45 -9.34 9.35 -9.16
C ILE A 45 -10.89 9.35 -9.16
N PRO A 46 -11.54 8.85 -8.09
CA PRO A 46 -12.99 8.84 -7.99
C PRO A 46 -13.60 10.23 -8.04
N GLU A 47 -14.83 10.34 -8.55
CA GLU A 47 -15.60 11.59 -8.56
C GLU A 47 -16.00 12.03 -7.13
N LYS A 48 -16.14 11.08 -6.22
CA LYS A 48 -16.46 11.37 -4.82
C LYS A 48 -15.25 12.04 -4.15
N PRO A 49 -15.37 13.27 -3.67
CA PRO A 49 -14.32 13.92 -2.91
C PRO A 49 -13.94 13.11 -1.67
N GLY A 50 -12.65 13.08 -1.35
CA GLY A 50 -12.18 12.35 -0.18
C GLY A 50 -10.65 12.23 -0.14
N HIS A 51 -10.18 11.62 0.93
CA HIS A 51 -8.78 11.24 1.04
C HIS A 51 -8.60 9.83 0.49
N TYR A 52 -7.56 9.65 -0.29
CA TYR A 52 -7.18 8.36 -0.86
C TYR A 52 -5.69 8.14 -0.65
N ASP A 53 -5.33 6.92 -0.29
CA ASP A 53 -3.94 6.47 -0.25
C ASP A 53 -3.65 5.71 -1.55
N LEU A 54 -2.66 6.15 -2.30
CA LEU A 54 -2.19 5.51 -3.51
C LEU A 54 -0.93 4.69 -3.20
N PHE A 55 -1.03 3.39 -3.35
CA PHE A 55 0.09 2.47 -3.29
C PHE A 55 0.62 2.20 -4.68
N LEU A 56 1.92 2.33 -4.85
CA LEU A 56 2.63 2.05 -6.07
C LEU A 56 3.63 0.92 -5.80
N THR A 57 3.54 -0.16 -6.55
CA THR A 57 4.47 -1.26 -6.45
C THR A 57 5.07 -1.58 -7.81
N ARG A 58 6.29 -2.07 -7.79
CA ARG A 58 6.96 -2.52 -9.01
C ARG A 58 6.23 -3.72 -9.60
N HIS A 59 6.12 -3.76 -10.93
CA HIS A 59 5.63 -4.94 -11.61
C HIS A 59 6.65 -6.07 -11.48
N PRO A 60 6.28 -7.30 -11.05
CA PRO A 60 7.23 -8.39 -10.80
C PRO A 60 8.01 -8.80 -12.06
N ASP A 61 7.37 -8.77 -13.22
CA ASP A 61 7.95 -9.20 -14.50
C ASP A 61 8.83 -8.13 -15.18
N LYS A 62 9.02 -6.96 -14.55
CA LYS A 62 9.80 -5.86 -15.11
C LYS A 62 11.11 -5.67 -14.36
N GLU A 63 12.22 -5.52 -15.11
CA GLU A 63 13.53 -5.28 -14.50
C GLU A 63 13.66 -3.90 -13.86
N LYS A 64 12.97 -2.92 -14.42
CA LYS A 64 12.96 -1.53 -13.97
C LYS A 64 11.58 -1.14 -13.44
N TRP A 65 11.46 0.07 -12.94
CA TRP A 65 10.18 0.67 -12.54
C TRP A 65 9.32 1.04 -13.76
N GLU A 66 9.16 0.11 -14.69
CA GLU A 66 8.33 0.25 -15.88
C GLU A 66 7.00 -0.48 -15.64
N GLY A 67 5.87 0.18 -15.91
CA GLY A 67 4.55 -0.42 -15.76
C GLY A 67 4.23 -0.75 -14.29
N VAL A 68 4.30 0.25 -13.43
CA VAL A 68 4.02 0.13 -12.00
C VAL A 68 2.57 -0.25 -11.75
N LEU A 69 2.35 -1.18 -10.85
CA LEU A 69 1.03 -1.51 -10.34
C LEU A 69 0.60 -0.44 -9.34
N SER A 70 -0.58 0.09 -9.53
CA SER A 70 -1.17 1.11 -8.67
C SER A 70 -2.44 0.61 -8.00
N PHE A 71 -2.60 0.92 -6.72
CA PHE A 71 -3.77 0.55 -5.94
C PHE A 71 -4.22 1.75 -5.10
N LEU A 72 -5.43 2.24 -5.40
CA LEU A 72 -6.02 3.39 -4.72
C LEU A 72 -7.02 2.92 -3.67
N VAL A 73 -6.81 3.31 -2.43
CA VAL A 73 -7.68 2.93 -1.29
C VAL A 73 -8.26 4.17 -0.63
N PRO A 74 -9.53 4.16 -0.23
CA PRO A 74 -10.07 5.21 0.62
C PRO A 74 -9.25 5.37 1.90
N GLY A 75 -8.94 6.62 2.24
CA GLY A 75 -8.13 7.01 3.40
C GLY A 75 -8.84 8.03 4.29
N GLY A 76 -8.06 8.71 5.16
CA GLY A 76 -8.58 9.69 6.10
C GLY A 76 -9.13 9.07 7.39
N GLU A 77 -9.31 9.90 8.43
CA GLU A 77 -9.63 9.42 9.79
C GLU A 77 -10.96 8.71 9.90
N SER A 78 -11.96 9.15 9.17
CA SER A 78 -13.30 8.54 9.18
C SER A 78 -13.35 7.15 8.56
N ILE A 79 -12.42 6.85 7.66
CA ILE A 79 -12.32 5.57 6.94
C ILE A 79 -11.27 4.67 7.57
N PHE A 80 -10.16 5.26 8.02
CA PHE A 80 -9.05 4.54 8.64
C PHE A 80 -8.70 5.20 9.99
N PRO A 81 -9.39 4.82 11.07
CA PRO A 81 -9.13 5.34 12.42
C PRO A 81 -7.76 4.93 12.97
N VAL A 82 -7.21 5.74 13.87
CA VAL A 82 -5.89 5.53 14.48
C VAL A 82 -5.76 4.24 15.31
N ASN A 83 -6.87 3.72 15.80
CA ASN A 83 -6.91 2.47 16.59
C ASN A 83 -7.17 1.23 15.72
N HIS A 84 -6.76 1.27 14.44
CA HIS A 84 -6.88 0.13 13.53
C HIS A 84 -5.57 -0.11 12.80
N VAL A 85 -5.34 -1.38 12.46
CA VAL A 85 -4.39 -1.79 11.42
C VAL A 85 -5.18 -2.02 10.14
N ARG A 86 -4.72 -1.45 9.04
CA ARG A 86 -5.28 -1.69 7.72
C ARG A 86 -4.45 -2.74 6.99
N LEU A 87 -5.11 -3.77 6.49
CA LEU A 87 -4.53 -4.70 5.51
C LEU A 87 -4.89 -4.23 4.12
N VAL A 88 -3.93 -4.24 3.22
CA VAL A 88 -4.13 -3.96 1.78
C VAL A 88 -3.52 -5.12 1.01
N ASN A 89 -4.33 -5.86 0.30
CA ASN A 89 -3.86 -6.96 -0.54
C ASN A 89 -3.84 -6.54 -2.01
N MET A 90 -2.64 -6.26 -2.52
CA MET A 90 -2.41 -5.87 -3.92
C MET A 90 -1.97 -7.05 -4.80
N THR A 91 -2.10 -8.27 -4.28
CA THR A 91 -1.67 -9.50 -4.98
C THR A 91 -2.85 -10.25 -5.59
N GLY A 92 -2.55 -11.28 -6.38
CA GLY A 92 -3.52 -12.26 -6.84
C GLY A 92 -3.76 -13.43 -5.87
N PHE A 93 -3.06 -13.45 -4.72
CA PHE A 93 -3.17 -14.49 -3.70
C PHE A 93 -4.13 -14.07 -2.59
N GLN A 94 -4.74 -15.02 -1.91
CA GLN A 94 -5.40 -14.76 -0.63
C GLN A 94 -4.33 -14.44 0.41
N ALA A 95 -4.49 -13.34 1.14
CA ALA A 95 -3.58 -12.91 2.17
C ALA A 95 -4.24 -12.99 3.55
N ALA A 96 -3.46 -13.24 4.58
CA ALA A 96 -3.92 -13.21 5.97
C ALA A 96 -2.90 -12.53 6.87
N SER A 97 -3.40 -11.85 7.89
CA SER A 97 -2.56 -11.33 8.97
C SER A 97 -3.12 -11.70 10.33
N LYS A 98 -2.22 -12.06 11.24
CA LYS A 98 -2.54 -12.21 12.66
C LYS A 98 -2.00 -10.99 13.40
N ILE A 99 -2.91 -10.15 13.87
CA ILE A 99 -2.62 -8.89 14.59
C ILE A 99 -3.02 -9.05 16.05
N ASN A 100 -2.06 -8.99 16.98
CA ASN A 100 -2.30 -9.21 18.41
C ASN A 100 -3.17 -10.45 18.71
N GLY A 101 -2.95 -11.53 17.94
CA GLY A 101 -3.71 -12.77 18.09
C GLY A 101 -4.98 -12.87 17.24
N VAL A 102 -5.53 -11.77 16.74
CA VAL A 102 -6.71 -11.74 15.85
C VAL A 102 -6.28 -12.03 14.43
N VAL A 103 -6.87 -13.07 13.82
CA VAL A 103 -6.63 -13.43 12.42
C VAL A 103 -7.66 -12.73 11.53
N SER A 104 -7.18 -12.14 10.47
CA SER A 104 -8.01 -11.55 9.41
C SER A 104 -7.40 -11.86 8.06
N ASP A 105 -8.22 -12.27 7.12
CA ASP A 105 -7.86 -12.54 5.74
C ASP A 105 -8.39 -11.46 4.81
N ALA A 106 -7.72 -11.29 3.69
CA ALA A 106 -8.11 -10.37 2.63
C ALA A 106 -7.92 -11.07 1.27
N ASP A 107 -9.00 -11.18 0.51
CA ASP A 107 -8.95 -11.68 -0.86
C ASP A 107 -8.16 -10.72 -1.78
N PRO A 108 -7.76 -11.16 -2.98
CA PRO A 108 -7.11 -10.32 -3.97
C PRO A 108 -7.84 -8.98 -4.18
N GLY A 109 -7.10 -7.87 -4.10
CA GLY A 109 -7.63 -6.53 -4.27
C GLY A 109 -8.46 -5.99 -3.10
N GLN A 110 -8.55 -6.70 -1.98
CA GLN A 110 -9.33 -6.26 -0.82
C GLN A 110 -8.50 -5.46 0.19
N THR A 111 -9.23 -4.66 0.94
CA THR A 111 -8.74 -3.94 2.12
C THR A 111 -9.57 -4.33 3.34
N LYS A 112 -8.93 -4.57 4.47
CA LYS A 112 -9.57 -4.89 5.76
C LYS A 112 -9.06 -3.97 6.85
N LEU A 113 -9.92 -3.66 7.82
CA LEU A 113 -9.55 -2.94 9.03
C LEU A 113 -9.65 -3.88 10.23
N ILE A 114 -8.62 -3.90 11.05
CA ILE A 114 -8.53 -4.70 12.25
C ILE A 114 -8.35 -3.75 13.43
N PRO A 115 -9.30 -3.71 14.38
CA PRO A 115 -9.16 -2.87 15.56
C PRO A 115 -8.00 -3.34 16.44
N ILE A 116 -7.32 -2.39 17.05
CA ILE A 116 -6.23 -2.62 18.01
C ILE A 116 -6.45 -1.75 19.24
N ASP A 117 -6.18 -2.32 20.41
CA ASP A 117 -6.32 -1.70 21.72
C ASP A 117 -4.99 -1.56 22.48
N SER A 118 -3.88 -1.90 21.83
CA SER A 118 -2.54 -1.95 22.44
C SER A 118 -1.57 -1.04 21.72
N ASP A 119 -0.65 -0.44 22.48
CA ASP A 119 0.48 0.32 21.94
C ASP A 119 1.57 -0.58 21.37
N VAL A 120 1.55 -1.85 21.71
CA VAL A 120 2.42 -2.87 21.13
C VAL A 120 1.62 -3.72 20.16
N VAL A 121 1.99 -3.66 18.89
CA VAL A 121 1.32 -4.40 17.82
C VAL A 121 2.23 -5.50 17.31
N THR A 122 1.78 -6.74 17.46
CA THR A 122 2.44 -7.91 16.85
C THR A 122 1.75 -8.26 15.55
N ILE A 123 2.52 -8.43 14.49
CA ILE A 123 2.01 -8.71 13.15
C ILE A 123 2.69 -9.95 12.62
N GLN A 124 1.89 -10.91 12.17
CA GLN A 124 2.32 -12.02 11.34
C GLN A 124 1.54 -11.95 10.05
N ALA A 125 2.20 -12.03 8.91
CA ALA A 125 1.57 -11.95 7.60
C ALA A 125 1.94 -13.17 6.78
N ALA A 126 0.94 -13.74 6.08
CA ALA A 126 1.09 -14.91 5.23
C ALA A 126 0.19 -14.77 4.00
N TYR A 127 0.55 -15.45 2.91
CA TYR A 127 -0.30 -15.61 1.74
C TYR A 127 -0.58 -17.10 1.52
N ARG A 128 -1.67 -17.38 0.84
CA ARG A 128 -2.06 -18.75 0.47
C ARG A 128 -1.64 -19.03 -0.96
N ASP A 129 -0.85 -20.06 -1.14
CA ASP A 129 -0.48 -20.61 -2.43
C ASP A 129 -0.98 -22.06 -2.49
N GLU A 130 -1.87 -22.34 -3.43
CA GLU A 130 -2.63 -23.59 -3.47
C GLU A 130 -3.32 -23.89 -2.13
N ASP A 131 -2.88 -24.91 -1.42
CA ASP A 131 -3.42 -25.34 -0.14
C ASP A 131 -2.55 -24.98 1.07
N SER A 132 -1.45 -24.24 0.85
CA SER A 132 -0.46 -23.93 1.89
C SER A 132 -0.41 -22.45 2.22
N TRP A 133 -0.28 -22.13 3.52
CA TRP A 133 0.00 -20.80 4.00
C TRP A 133 1.50 -20.57 4.13
N ASN A 134 2.01 -19.58 3.41
CA ASN A 134 3.42 -19.20 3.40
C ASN A 134 3.60 -17.89 4.17
N MET A 135 4.34 -17.95 5.28
CA MET A 135 4.62 -16.76 6.10
C MET A 135 5.64 -15.88 5.40
N VAL A 136 5.33 -14.60 5.24
CA VAL A 136 6.19 -13.60 4.59
C VAL A 136 6.70 -12.53 5.54
N MET A 137 6.06 -12.35 6.69
CA MET A 137 6.49 -11.35 7.65
C MET A 137 6.11 -11.75 9.09
N ARG A 138 7.01 -11.45 10.02
CA ARG A 138 6.73 -11.45 11.45
C ARG A 138 7.45 -10.26 12.08
N THR A 139 6.70 -9.37 12.72
CA THR A 139 7.26 -8.18 13.36
C THR A 139 6.51 -7.79 14.62
N ARG A 140 7.16 -6.99 15.44
CA ARG A 140 6.57 -6.35 16.62
C ARG A 140 6.90 -4.87 16.57
N ILE A 141 5.90 -4.05 16.78
CA ILE A 141 5.94 -2.61 16.59
C ILE A 141 5.48 -1.94 17.87
N ASN A 142 6.23 -0.96 18.34
CA ASN A 142 5.74 0.00 19.32
C ASN A 142 5.07 1.12 18.50
N ARG A 143 3.78 1.31 18.72
CA ARG A 143 2.99 2.30 18.00
C ARG A 143 3.09 3.64 18.72
N ASP A 144 3.49 4.67 18.01
CA ASP A 144 3.37 6.04 18.49
C ASP A 144 1.90 6.42 18.61
N GLU A 145 1.56 7.23 19.60
CA GLU A 145 0.20 7.69 19.81
C GLU A 145 -0.34 8.40 18.57
N GLY A 146 -1.47 7.90 18.06
CA GLY A 146 -2.11 8.44 16.87
C GLY A 146 -1.54 7.96 15.53
N ALA A 147 -0.49 7.15 15.51
CA ALA A 147 0.01 6.56 14.27
C ALA A 147 -0.95 5.51 13.72
N ARG A 148 -1.15 5.53 12.40
CA ARG A 148 -1.88 4.50 11.66
C ARG A 148 -0.91 3.50 11.08
N ILE A 149 -1.27 2.22 11.12
CA ILE A 149 -0.44 1.12 10.61
C ILE A 149 -1.14 0.51 9.41
N THR A 150 -0.44 0.42 8.29
CA THR A 150 -0.91 -0.30 7.11
C THR A 150 0.05 -1.45 6.79
N VAL A 151 -0.48 -2.66 6.67
CA VAL A 151 0.21 -3.83 6.15
C VAL A 151 -0.18 -3.99 4.69
N VAL A 152 0.79 -3.97 3.80
CA VAL A 152 0.57 -4.09 2.36
C VAL A 152 1.20 -5.38 1.86
N PHE A 153 0.39 -6.21 1.22
CA PHE A 153 0.85 -7.38 0.46
C PHE A 153 1.03 -6.98 -1.01
N TYR A 154 2.16 -7.32 -1.58
CA TYR A 154 2.51 -7.01 -2.96
C TYR A 154 3.26 -8.15 -3.63
N LEU A 155 3.29 -8.15 -4.96
CA LEU A 155 3.99 -9.17 -5.73
C LEU A 155 5.49 -8.98 -5.65
N SER A 156 6.20 -10.05 -5.32
CA SER A 156 7.65 -10.12 -5.29
C SER A 156 8.21 -10.54 -6.65
N ARG A 157 9.46 -10.20 -6.90
CA ARG A 157 10.23 -10.74 -8.03
C ARG A 157 10.84 -12.10 -7.75
N ASN A 158 10.84 -12.52 -6.51
CA ASN A 158 11.36 -13.83 -6.15
C ASN A 158 10.32 -14.91 -6.49
N SER A 159 10.65 -15.78 -7.43
CA SER A 159 9.78 -16.88 -7.84
C SER A 159 9.51 -17.89 -6.72
N GLU A 160 10.44 -18.02 -5.77
CA GLU A 160 10.26 -18.89 -4.59
C GLU A 160 9.35 -18.27 -3.54
N ALA A 161 9.20 -16.95 -3.53
CA ALA A 161 8.32 -16.20 -2.65
C ALA A 161 7.58 -15.12 -3.46
N PRO A 162 6.54 -15.48 -4.22
CA PRO A 162 5.89 -14.58 -5.17
C PRO A 162 5.10 -13.45 -4.50
N CYS A 163 4.91 -13.52 -3.19
CA CYS A 163 4.24 -12.49 -2.41
C CYS A 163 5.14 -12.05 -1.24
N GLU A 164 5.20 -10.76 -1.02
CA GLU A 164 5.84 -10.14 0.13
C GLU A 164 4.87 -9.25 0.88
N ALA A 165 5.22 -8.86 2.11
CA ALA A 165 4.48 -7.88 2.87
C ALA A 165 5.39 -6.83 3.49
N THR A 166 4.89 -5.62 3.62
CA THR A 166 5.58 -4.53 4.32
C THR A 166 4.62 -3.76 5.22
N VAL A 167 5.19 -3.00 6.16
CA VAL A 167 4.42 -2.16 7.09
C VAL A 167 4.74 -0.70 6.84
N TYR A 168 3.69 0.09 6.69
CA TYR A 168 3.77 1.55 6.61
C TYR A 168 3.18 2.19 7.85
N PHE A 169 3.88 3.23 8.30
CA PHE A 169 3.42 4.10 9.37
C PHE A 169 2.98 5.43 8.79
N GLN A 170 1.76 5.80 9.09
CA GLN A 170 1.26 7.15 8.81
C GLN A 170 1.21 7.91 10.14
N PRO A 171 2.03 8.93 10.32
CA PRO A 171 1.96 9.76 11.53
C PRO A 171 0.60 10.45 11.61
N LYS A 172 0.25 10.90 12.78
CA LYS A 172 -0.89 11.81 12.98
C LYS A 172 -0.55 13.13 12.29
N ASN A 173 -1.41 13.58 11.40
CA ASN A 173 -1.33 14.94 10.81
C ASN A 173 -1.74 15.99 11.84
#